data_49b58ad0c1f47bb7ebcf8db4daffb09a
#
_entry.id   49b58ad0c1f47bb7ebcf8db4daffb09a
#
_cell.length_a   1.000
_cell.length_b   1.000
_cell.length_c   1.000
_cell.angle_alpha   90.00
_cell.angle_beta   90.00
_cell.angle_gamma   90.00
#
_symmetry.space_group_name_H-M   'P 1'
#
loop_
_entity.id
_entity.type
_entity.pdbx_description
1 polymer ?
#
loop_
_entity_poly.entity_id
_entity_poly.type
_entity_poly.pdbx_seq_one_letter_code
_entity_poly.pdbx_strand_id
1 'polypeptide(L)'
;MSSLKINFKTEEELQEAILKEKAKGTPDLEIGQKYGVTFRYIERLITRSQGLNISALKVSKKIKTLHPKDFKEEQTTVWSFKQRGAWATHSGEYRGNWSPYIPRNVILKYSKPGELALDYFCGAGATAVECKLLGRRCIALDINDKAIELAKQNVNFNIEPQQLTFINEKTQLQIYEPQLLVGDARDLSFLQDNSIDLICTHPPYANIIHYTDTKEGDLSFLDIGDFLKEMSKVARESFRVLKPGRQCAILIGDTRRKKHVIPLGFKLVNVYLDAGFKLRELVIKRQHNCKTTGFWYANSIKYNFLLLAHEYLPIFEKPITPEALSVKEKEIDYSVVIPALEKPLQKRRLDELETTTVWVLPEKDFEERLNKNVIERYSDGDGYSAVFFVSHARNKVQITLRKKQKGKRLLFIKSPFLNNSPSRSNIEYYLKEIEKIVGQGLPIISNDGFLVIQTQDVRIDGYIEPLAKRVVDMLCYDNLWLKEIVVVTQEGRNSKTQDSGEYLKITHQYLLVYEVKK
;
A
#
# COMPACT_ATOMS: atom_id res chain seq x y z
N MET A 1 26.99 21.11 -24.28
CA MET A 1 27.63 21.10 -22.96
C MET A 1 27.44 19.71 -22.38
N SER A 2 28.50 18.92 -22.26
CA SER A 2 28.45 17.55 -21.75
C SER A 2 28.17 17.60 -20.25
N SER A 3 27.03 17.06 -19.83
CA SER A 3 26.72 16.87 -18.42
C SER A 3 27.74 15.87 -17.83
N LEU A 4 28.62 16.32 -16.99
CA LEU A 4 29.43 15.48 -16.12
C LEU A 4 28.47 14.61 -15.28
N LYS A 5 28.32 13.35 -15.66
CA LYS A 5 27.59 12.36 -14.86
C LYS A 5 28.41 12.11 -13.59
N ILE A 6 28.09 12.80 -12.52
CA ILE A 6 28.67 12.52 -11.20
C ILE A 6 28.15 11.14 -10.79
N ASN A 7 29.03 10.14 -10.76
CA ASN A 7 28.71 8.78 -10.34
C ASN A 7 28.83 8.68 -8.83
N PHE A 8 27.69 8.67 -8.13
CA PHE A 8 27.63 8.33 -6.72
C PHE A 8 27.69 6.81 -6.54
N LYS A 9 28.40 6.34 -5.53
CA LYS A 9 28.51 4.91 -5.18
C LYS A 9 27.29 4.44 -4.39
N THR A 10 26.74 5.32 -3.56
CA THR A 10 25.58 5.02 -2.71
C THR A 10 24.51 6.11 -2.85
N GLU A 11 23.28 5.81 -2.42
CA GLU A 11 22.22 6.79 -2.37
C GLU A 11 22.48 7.85 -1.31
N GLU A 12 23.09 7.45 -0.20
CA GLU A 12 23.48 8.34 0.88
C GLU A 12 24.43 9.44 0.38
N GLU A 13 25.45 9.09 -0.42
CA GLU A 13 26.36 10.07 -1.02
C GLU A 13 25.61 11.07 -1.91
N LEU A 14 24.61 10.62 -2.69
CA LEU A 14 23.78 11.51 -3.50
C LEU A 14 22.92 12.43 -2.62
N GLN A 15 22.32 11.89 -1.56
CA GLN A 15 21.49 12.66 -0.63
C GLN A 15 22.32 13.73 0.08
N GLU A 16 23.49 13.40 0.60
CA GLU A 16 24.38 14.37 1.22
C GLU A 16 24.82 15.48 0.26
N ALA A 17 25.13 15.12 -0.99
CA ALA A 17 25.52 16.10 -1.99
C ALA A 17 24.38 17.08 -2.30
N ILE A 18 23.14 16.59 -2.41
CA ILE A 18 21.95 17.43 -2.62
C ILE A 18 21.70 18.35 -1.42
N LEU A 19 21.78 17.83 -0.20
CA LEU A 19 21.60 18.63 1.02
C LEU A 19 22.65 19.73 1.15
N LYS A 20 23.92 19.43 0.80
CA LYS A 20 24.99 20.44 0.77
C LYS A 20 24.71 21.57 -0.24
N GLU A 21 24.19 21.21 -1.43
CA GLU A 21 23.80 22.23 -2.43
C GLU A 21 22.63 23.08 -1.94
N LYS A 22 21.63 22.47 -1.31
CA LYS A 22 20.50 23.21 -0.72
C LYS A 22 20.95 24.14 0.38
N ALA A 23 21.87 23.72 1.25
CA ALA A 23 22.44 24.57 2.30
C ALA A 23 23.20 25.80 1.75
N LYS A 24 23.72 25.71 0.50
CA LYS A 24 24.32 26.83 -0.22
C LYS A 24 23.28 27.75 -0.91
N GLY A 25 21.99 27.40 -0.86
CA GLY A 25 20.93 28.15 -1.53
C GLY A 25 20.77 27.82 -3.04
N THR A 26 21.39 26.75 -3.53
CA THR A 26 21.28 26.36 -4.95
C THR A 26 19.83 26.06 -5.31
N PRO A 27 19.28 26.62 -6.41
CA PRO A 27 17.91 26.37 -6.86
C PRO A 27 17.65 24.89 -7.18
N ASP A 28 16.45 24.40 -6.89
CA ASP A 28 16.07 22.99 -7.12
C ASP A 28 16.18 22.56 -8.58
N LEU A 29 15.94 23.48 -9.52
CA LEU A 29 16.09 23.22 -10.94
C LEU A 29 17.55 22.88 -11.31
N GLU A 30 18.49 23.63 -10.78
CA GLU A 30 19.94 23.39 -11.00
C GLU A 30 20.41 22.10 -10.35
N ILE A 31 19.95 21.83 -9.11
CA ILE A 31 20.22 20.56 -8.42
C ILE A 31 19.65 19.39 -9.23
N GLY A 32 18.41 19.52 -9.73
CA GLY A 32 17.77 18.52 -10.55
C GLY A 32 18.55 18.21 -11.82
N GLN A 33 19.04 19.24 -12.52
CA GLN A 33 19.86 19.09 -13.71
C GLN A 33 21.24 18.50 -13.42
N LYS A 34 21.90 18.97 -12.35
CA LYS A 34 23.23 18.55 -11.94
C LYS A 34 23.30 17.08 -11.54
N TYR A 35 22.32 16.61 -10.76
CA TYR A 35 22.30 15.26 -10.20
C TYR A 35 21.34 14.28 -10.89
N GLY A 36 20.59 14.75 -11.91
CA GLY A 36 19.62 13.91 -12.63
C GLY A 36 18.43 13.47 -11.78
N VAL A 37 18.05 14.30 -10.80
CA VAL A 37 16.95 14.03 -9.88
C VAL A 37 15.75 14.95 -10.15
N THR A 38 14.56 14.48 -9.81
CA THR A 38 13.35 15.32 -9.96
C THR A 38 13.19 16.28 -8.78
N PHE A 39 12.45 17.37 -8.99
CA PHE A 39 12.04 18.28 -7.93
C PHE A 39 11.42 17.52 -6.74
N ARG A 40 10.54 16.55 -7.00
CA ARG A 40 9.93 15.71 -5.95
C ARG A 40 10.92 14.89 -5.14
N TYR A 41 12.04 14.49 -5.75
CA TYR A 41 13.09 13.79 -5.00
C TYR A 41 13.81 14.74 -4.06
N ILE A 42 14.15 15.94 -4.54
CA ILE A 42 14.80 16.98 -3.74
C ILE A 42 13.89 17.37 -2.57
N GLU A 43 12.62 17.65 -2.83
CA GLU A 43 11.62 17.98 -1.83
C GLU A 43 11.47 16.85 -0.79
N ARG A 44 11.44 15.58 -1.24
CA ARG A 44 11.42 14.41 -0.35
C ARG A 44 12.61 14.38 0.57
N LEU A 45 13.78 14.62 0.03
CA LEU A 45 15.03 14.60 0.79
C LEU A 45 15.06 15.70 1.84
N ILE A 46 14.66 16.92 1.46
CA ILE A 46 14.58 18.05 2.39
C ILE A 46 13.57 17.76 3.51
N THR A 47 12.37 17.30 3.13
CA THR A 47 11.33 16.96 4.11
C THR A 47 11.77 15.87 5.08
N ARG A 48 12.54 14.89 4.60
CA ARG A 48 13.10 13.82 5.45
C ARG A 48 14.19 14.30 6.39
N SER A 49 15.01 15.26 5.96
CA SER A 49 16.16 15.75 6.74
C SER A 49 15.84 16.94 7.66
N GLN A 50 14.86 17.75 7.28
CA GLN A 50 14.54 19.04 7.95
C GLN A 50 13.09 19.15 8.42
N GLY A 51 12.27 18.10 8.20
CA GLY A 51 10.84 18.14 8.45
C GLY A 51 10.04 18.86 7.34
N LEU A 52 8.71 18.82 7.43
CA LEU A 52 7.81 19.50 6.51
C LEU A 52 7.54 20.93 6.99
N ASN A 53 7.92 21.93 6.20
CA ASN A 53 7.54 23.30 6.51
C ASN A 53 6.07 23.57 6.16
N ILE A 54 5.18 23.15 7.06
CA ILE A 54 3.72 23.29 6.87
C ILE A 54 3.29 24.75 6.79
N SER A 55 3.95 25.62 7.53
CA SER A 55 3.62 27.06 7.56
C SER A 55 3.87 27.77 6.22
N ALA A 56 4.71 27.19 5.35
CA ALA A 56 4.95 27.72 4.00
C ALA A 56 3.92 27.23 2.97
N LEU A 57 3.06 26.25 3.31
CA LEU A 57 2.06 25.73 2.39
C LEU A 57 0.93 26.76 2.19
N LYS A 58 0.56 26.96 0.93
CA LYS A 58 -0.53 27.85 0.56
C LYS A 58 -1.83 27.08 0.42
N VAL A 59 -2.86 27.55 1.10
CA VAL A 59 -4.21 27.03 0.90
C VAL A 59 -4.75 27.51 -0.45
N SER A 60 -5.42 26.65 -1.20
CA SER A 60 -6.08 27.04 -2.45
C SER A 60 -7.18 28.06 -2.15
N LYS A 61 -6.97 29.31 -2.52
CA LYS A 61 -7.91 30.41 -2.25
C LYS A 61 -9.08 30.46 -3.23
N LYS A 62 -9.01 29.73 -4.37
CA LYS A 62 -10.06 29.74 -5.40
C LYS A 62 -10.56 28.34 -5.69
N ILE A 63 -11.72 28.02 -5.15
CA ILE A 63 -12.44 26.79 -5.44
C ILE A 63 -13.03 26.90 -6.85
N LYS A 64 -12.65 25.99 -7.74
CA LYS A 64 -13.17 25.92 -9.12
C LYS A 64 -14.41 25.05 -9.20
N THR A 65 -14.40 23.92 -8.51
CA THR A 65 -15.51 22.96 -8.41
C THR A 65 -15.54 22.37 -7.02
N LEU A 66 -16.70 22.02 -6.50
CA LEU A 66 -16.84 21.35 -5.19
C LEU A 66 -16.72 19.82 -5.29
N HIS A 67 -16.99 19.27 -6.48
CA HIS A 67 -16.96 17.83 -6.71
C HIS A 67 -16.15 17.49 -7.95
N PRO A 68 -15.59 16.26 -8.03
CA PRO A 68 -14.92 15.80 -9.25
C PRO A 68 -15.93 15.64 -10.38
N LYS A 69 -15.53 15.99 -11.61
CA LYS A 69 -16.33 15.71 -12.81
C LYS A 69 -16.32 14.21 -13.09
N ASP A 70 -17.45 13.69 -13.57
CA ASP A 70 -17.60 12.30 -14.03
C ASP A 70 -17.14 11.24 -13.02
N PHE A 71 -17.29 11.52 -11.73
CA PHE A 71 -16.93 10.59 -10.66
C PHE A 71 -17.82 9.34 -10.72
N LYS A 72 -17.16 8.19 -10.64
CA LYS A 72 -17.81 6.89 -10.46
C LYS A 72 -17.14 6.19 -9.28
N GLU A 73 -17.94 5.55 -8.44
CA GLU A 73 -17.42 4.73 -7.35
C GLU A 73 -16.70 3.50 -7.91
N GLU A 74 -15.60 3.17 -7.28
CA GLU A 74 -14.82 1.99 -7.62
C GLU A 74 -15.54 0.71 -7.16
N GLN A 75 -15.69 -0.24 -8.08
CA GLN A 75 -16.40 -1.51 -7.85
C GLN A 75 -15.45 -2.72 -7.73
N THR A 76 -14.16 -2.50 -7.88
CA THR A 76 -13.14 -3.55 -7.86
C THR A 76 -12.08 -3.28 -6.81
N THR A 77 -11.24 -4.27 -6.52
CA THR A 77 -10.14 -4.14 -5.57
C THR A 77 -8.89 -3.46 -6.14
N VAL A 78 -8.90 -2.97 -7.39
CA VAL A 78 -7.77 -2.21 -7.95
C VAL A 78 -8.23 -0.80 -8.28
N TRP A 79 -7.78 0.17 -7.46
CA TRP A 79 -8.09 1.59 -7.64
C TRP A 79 -6.95 2.32 -8.32
N SER A 80 -7.29 3.06 -9.38
CA SER A 80 -6.29 3.68 -10.25
C SER A 80 -6.68 5.11 -10.62
N PHE A 81 -6.12 6.09 -9.91
CA PHE A 81 -6.36 7.50 -10.15
C PHE A 81 -5.15 8.15 -10.80
N LYS A 82 -5.21 8.39 -12.13
CA LYS A 82 -4.09 8.99 -12.88
C LYS A 82 -3.79 10.42 -12.43
N GLN A 83 -4.81 11.15 -12.01
CA GLN A 83 -4.71 12.50 -11.44
C GLN A 83 -5.08 12.47 -9.97
N ARG A 84 -4.43 13.30 -9.16
CA ARG A 84 -4.66 13.36 -7.73
C ARG A 84 -6.09 13.77 -7.37
N GLY A 85 -6.71 14.66 -8.16
CA GLY A 85 -7.92 15.39 -7.79
C GLY A 85 -7.60 16.76 -7.18
N ALA A 86 -8.37 17.78 -7.61
CA ALA A 86 -8.14 19.17 -7.25
C ALA A 86 -9.47 19.95 -7.12
N TRP A 87 -10.55 19.29 -6.69
CA TRP A 87 -11.81 19.97 -6.36
C TRP A 87 -11.79 20.48 -4.92
N ALA A 88 -12.73 21.34 -4.58
CA ALA A 88 -12.80 22.05 -3.30
C ALA A 88 -11.43 22.68 -2.94
N THR A 89 -10.94 22.41 -1.77
CA THR A 89 -9.64 22.89 -1.26
C THR A 89 -8.53 21.85 -1.36
N HIS A 90 -8.78 20.71 -2.04
CA HIS A 90 -7.76 19.66 -2.14
C HIS A 90 -6.51 20.13 -2.87
N SER A 91 -5.37 19.98 -2.21
CA SER A 91 -4.05 20.34 -2.71
C SER A 91 -3.07 19.19 -2.55
N GLY A 92 -2.08 19.14 -3.45
CA GLY A 92 -0.95 18.22 -3.35
C GLY A 92 0.25 18.76 -2.58
N GLU A 93 0.17 19.96 -2.04
CA GLU A 93 1.29 20.66 -1.39
C GLU A 93 1.67 19.99 -0.07
N TYR A 94 0.69 19.55 0.72
CA TYR A 94 0.97 18.79 1.94
C TYR A 94 1.44 17.39 1.58
N ARG A 95 2.70 17.11 1.88
CA ARG A 95 3.31 15.81 1.56
C ARG A 95 2.75 14.71 2.44
N GLY A 96 2.51 13.53 1.84
CA GLY A 96 1.84 12.42 2.52
C GLY A 96 0.31 12.51 2.50
N ASN A 97 -0.25 13.66 2.07
CA ASN A 97 -1.68 13.75 1.88
C ASN A 97 -2.15 12.84 0.73
N TRP A 98 -3.09 11.96 0.99
CA TRP A 98 -3.61 11.02 -0.02
C TRP A 98 -4.49 11.69 -1.08
N SER A 99 -4.74 10.98 -2.18
CA SER A 99 -5.69 11.45 -3.20
C SER A 99 -7.11 11.49 -2.63
N PRO A 100 -7.85 12.60 -2.78
CA PRO A 100 -9.21 12.72 -2.25
C PRO A 100 -10.20 11.73 -2.86
N TYR A 101 -9.89 11.11 -3.98
CA TYR A 101 -10.67 9.98 -4.53
C TYR A 101 -10.74 8.81 -3.56
N ILE A 102 -9.72 8.59 -2.72
CA ILE A 102 -9.67 7.46 -1.78
C ILE A 102 -10.69 7.66 -0.65
N PRO A 103 -10.62 8.71 0.18
CA PRO A 103 -11.60 8.92 1.23
C PRO A 103 -13.02 9.10 0.65
N ARG A 104 -13.17 9.71 -0.54
CA ARG A 104 -14.47 9.84 -1.19
C ARG A 104 -15.12 8.47 -1.47
N ASN A 105 -14.39 7.54 -2.07
CA ASN A 105 -14.90 6.18 -2.33
C ASN A 105 -15.24 5.44 -1.04
N VAL A 106 -14.37 5.54 -0.02
CA VAL A 106 -14.58 4.90 1.30
C VAL A 106 -15.82 5.47 1.99
N ILE A 107 -15.94 6.80 2.06
CA ILE A 107 -17.06 7.47 2.72
C ILE A 107 -18.39 7.13 2.04
N LEU A 108 -18.44 7.19 0.71
CA LEU A 108 -19.66 6.86 -0.05
C LEU A 108 -20.10 5.41 0.15
N LYS A 109 -19.14 4.47 0.12
CA LYS A 109 -19.43 3.03 0.20
C LYS A 109 -19.78 2.56 1.62
N TYR A 110 -19.14 3.13 2.65
CA TYR A 110 -19.21 2.58 4.01
C TYR A 110 -19.85 3.52 5.05
N SER A 111 -20.43 4.64 4.60
CA SER A 111 -21.21 5.51 5.48
C SER A 111 -22.42 6.13 4.79
N LYS A 112 -23.34 6.65 5.61
CA LYS A 112 -24.53 7.38 5.16
C LYS A 112 -24.45 8.86 5.59
N PRO A 113 -25.18 9.78 4.93
CA PRO A 113 -25.29 11.16 5.40
C PRO A 113 -25.70 11.23 6.87
N GLY A 114 -25.09 12.15 7.62
CA GLY A 114 -25.29 12.33 9.06
C GLY A 114 -24.50 11.40 9.97
N GLU A 115 -23.90 10.31 9.46
CA GLU A 115 -23.04 9.42 10.24
C GLU A 115 -21.70 10.06 10.58
N LEU A 116 -21.05 9.56 11.63
CA LEU A 116 -19.81 10.11 12.18
C LEU A 116 -18.59 9.34 11.68
N ALA A 117 -17.74 10.03 10.91
CA ALA A 117 -16.44 9.53 10.47
C ALA A 117 -15.32 10.03 11.39
N LEU A 118 -14.27 9.22 11.55
CA LEU A 118 -13.06 9.54 12.30
C LEU A 118 -11.82 9.40 11.41
N ASP A 119 -10.95 10.42 11.44
CA ASP A 119 -9.60 10.38 10.85
C ASP A 119 -8.60 10.84 11.89
N TYR A 120 -7.78 9.94 12.43
CA TYR A 120 -6.83 10.26 13.49
C TYR A 120 -5.38 10.43 12.99
N PHE A 121 -5.17 10.53 11.68
CA PHE A 121 -3.94 10.98 11.00
C PHE A 121 -4.32 11.94 9.87
N CYS A 122 -5.06 12.98 10.21
CA CYS A 122 -5.78 13.76 9.20
C CYS A 122 -4.88 14.65 8.33
N GLY A 123 -3.65 14.94 8.77
CA GLY A 123 -2.74 15.82 8.05
C GLY A 123 -3.41 17.13 7.64
N ALA A 124 -3.44 17.41 6.34
CA ALA A 124 -4.10 18.61 5.80
C ALA A 124 -5.65 18.48 5.70
N GLY A 125 -6.27 17.44 6.27
CA GLY A 125 -7.72 17.31 6.39
C GLY A 125 -8.45 16.82 5.13
N ALA A 126 -7.84 16.02 4.27
CA ALA A 126 -8.50 15.55 3.05
C ALA A 126 -9.79 14.77 3.32
N THR A 127 -9.80 13.90 4.34
CA THR A 127 -10.99 13.17 4.79
C THR A 127 -12.07 14.13 5.34
N ALA A 128 -11.65 15.10 6.14
CA ALA A 128 -12.57 16.08 6.72
C ALA A 128 -13.26 16.93 5.64
N VAL A 129 -12.52 17.35 4.60
CA VAL A 129 -13.09 18.04 3.43
C VAL A 129 -14.13 17.16 2.73
N GLU A 130 -13.83 15.87 2.48
CA GLU A 130 -14.77 14.96 1.85
C GLU A 130 -15.99 14.67 2.72
N CYS A 131 -15.84 14.53 4.03
CA CYS A 131 -16.98 14.38 4.96
C CYS A 131 -17.92 15.58 4.87
N LYS A 132 -17.39 16.81 4.88
CA LYS A 132 -18.17 18.05 4.74
C LYS A 132 -18.92 18.08 3.40
N LEU A 133 -18.23 17.78 2.29
CA LEU A 133 -18.83 17.74 0.94
C LEU A 133 -19.94 16.70 0.78
N LEU A 134 -19.83 15.60 1.52
CA LEU A 134 -20.73 14.44 1.41
C LEU A 134 -21.80 14.40 2.51
N GLY A 135 -21.89 15.42 3.37
CA GLY A 135 -22.87 15.49 4.45
C GLY A 135 -22.66 14.48 5.57
N ARG A 136 -21.41 14.17 5.91
CA ARG A 136 -21.05 13.34 7.06
C ARG A 136 -20.50 14.22 8.16
N ARG A 137 -20.80 13.87 9.43
CA ARG A 137 -20.10 14.43 10.57
C ARG A 137 -18.67 13.90 10.60
N CYS A 138 -17.71 14.68 11.06
CA CYS A 138 -16.31 14.27 11.08
C CYS A 138 -15.61 14.77 12.35
N ILE A 139 -14.87 13.86 12.98
CA ILE A 139 -13.82 14.18 13.95
C ILE A 139 -12.50 13.85 13.27
N ALA A 140 -11.60 14.83 13.18
CA ALA A 140 -10.29 14.64 12.58
C ALA A 140 -9.22 15.16 13.52
N LEU A 141 -8.20 14.34 13.77
CA LEU A 141 -7.09 14.71 14.63
C LEU A 141 -5.75 14.37 14.01
N ASP A 142 -4.76 15.12 14.44
CA ASP A 142 -3.35 14.88 14.12
C ASP A 142 -2.51 15.30 15.32
N ILE A 143 -1.39 14.61 15.52
CA ILE A 143 -0.46 14.98 16.59
C ILE A 143 0.22 16.33 16.30
N ASN A 144 0.32 16.71 15.02
CA ASN A 144 0.95 17.93 14.55
C ASN A 144 -0.05 19.10 14.54
N ASP A 145 0.12 20.03 15.46
CA ASP A 145 -0.69 21.26 15.59
C ASP A 145 -0.70 22.10 14.30
N LYS A 146 0.43 22.22 13.59
CA LYS A 146 0.51 22.94 12.31
C LYS A 146 -0.31 22.26 11.20
N ALA A 147 -0.38 20.92 11.21
CA ALA A 147 -1.25 20.18 10.30
C ALA A 147 -2.72 20.49 10.59
N ILE A 148 -3.11 20.55 11.86
CA ILE A 148 -4.48 20.93 12.27
C ILE A 148 -4.82 22.36 11.87
N GLU A 149 -3.89 23.31 11.99
CA GLU A 149 -4.10 24.68 11.50
C GLU A 149 -4.35 24.72 9.99
N LEU A 150 -3.57 23.97 9.22
CA LEU A 150 -3.77 23.83 7.77
C LEU A 150 -5.10 23.15 7.44
N ALA A 151 -5.46 22.11 8.17
CA ALA A 151 -6.73 21.40 7.99
C ALA A 151 -7.93 22.33 8.27
N LYS A 152 -7.88 23.16 9.32
CA LYS A 152 -8.89 24.19 9.62
C LYS A 152 -9.05 25.17 8.46
N GLN A 153 -7.96 25.60 7.84
CA GLN A 153 -8.02 26.47 6.66
C GLN A 153 -8.65 25.74 5.46
N ASN A 154 -8.32 24.47 5.26
CA ASN A 154 -8.85 23.67 4.15
C ASN A 154 -10.34 23.36 4.27
N VAL A 155 -10.89 23.19 5.46
CA VAL A 155 -12.33 22.98 5.66
C VAL A 155 -13.13 24.28 5.70
N ASN A 156 -12.47 25.45 5.79
CA ASN A 156 -13.11 26.74 5.86
C ASN A 156 -13.55 27.23 4.46
N PHE A 157 -14.61 26.66 3.94
CA PHE A 157 -15.27 27.09 2.70
C PHE A 157 -16.78 26.92 2.83
N ASN A 158 -17.52 27.78 2.13
CA ASN A 158 -18.97 27.73 2.09
C ASN A 158 -19.44 26.82 0.95
N ILE A 159 -20.55 26.14 1.19
CA ILE A 159 -21.26 25.33 0.20
C ILE A 159 -22.68 25.93 0.10
N GLU A 160 -22.99 26.49 -1.05
CA GLU A 160 -24.35 26.99 -1.31
C GLU A 160 -25.34 25.83 -1.41
N PRO A 161 -26.56 25.94 -0.84
CA PRO A 161 -27.55 24.86 -0.86
C PRO A 161 -27.84 24.28 -2.26
N GLN A 162 -27.79 25.12 -3.29
CA GLN A 162 -28.00 24.72 -4.69
C GLN A 162 -26.87 23.84 -5.24
N GLN A 163 -25.70 23.83 -4.61
CA GLN A 163 -24.54 23.02 -5.02
C GLN A 163 -24.57 21.60 -4.45
N LEU A 164 -25.50 21.30 -3.54
CA LEU A 164 -25.64 19.99 -2.90
C LEU A 164 -26.50 18.99 -3.69
N THR A 165 -27.19 19.46 -4.72
CA THR A 165 -28.17 18.67 -5.49
C THR A 165 -27.56 17.57 -6.38
N PHE A 166 -26.24 17.54 -6.53
CA PHE A 166 -25.55 16.61 -7.45
C PHE A 166 -25.40 15.15 -6.95
N ILE A 167 -25.73 14.84 -5.70
CA ILE A 167 -25.50 13.49 -5.14
C ILE A 167 -26.79 12.66 -5.10
N ASN A 168 -27.95 13.27 -5.01
CA ASN A 168 -29.24 12.61 -5.16
C ASN A 168 -30.34 13.68 -5.31
N GLU A 169 -31.09 13.67 -6.39
CA GLU A 169 -32.13 14.66 -6.72
C GLU A 169 -33.27 14.78 -5.68
N LYS A 170 -33.27 13.96 -4.64
CA LYS A 170 -34.36 13.87 -3.67
C LYS A 170 -34.03 14.17 -2.22
N THR A 171 -32.75 14.36 -1.84
CA THR A 171 -32.39 14.58 -0.43
C THR A 171 -31.50 15.83 -0.30
N GLN A 172 -32.02 16.85 0.37
CA GLN A 172 -31.23 18.01 0.77
C GLN A 172 -30.18 17.56 1.80
N LEU A 173 -28.90 17.47 1.38
CA LEU A 173 -27.80 17.07 2.27
C LEU A 173 -27.58 18.16 3.32
N GLN A 174 -27.60 17.77 4.58
CA GLN A 174 -27.18 18.64 5.68
C GLN A 174 -25.64 18.74 5.68
N ILE A 175 -25.12 19.97 5.77
CA ILE A 175 -23.70 20.24 5.93
C ILE A 175 -23.35 20.18 7.40
N TYR A 176 -22.24 19.49 7.72
CA TYR A 176 -21.67 19.41 9.05
C TYR A 176 -20.26 19.96 9.01
N GLU A 177 -19.94 20.86 9.94
CA GLU A 177 -18.57 21.34 10.09
C GLU A 177 -17.72 20.29 10.81
N PRO A 178 -16.55 19.89 10.24
CA PRO A 178 -15.66 18.95 10.87
C PRO A 178 -15.07 19.48 12.18
N GLN A 179 -14.95 18.63 13.20
CA GLN A 179 -14.21 18.93 14.42
C GLN A 179 -12.74 18.56 14.20
N LEU A 180 -11.85 19.54 14.37
CA LEU A 180 -10.41 19.38 14.14
C LEU A 180 -9.66 19.59 15.46
N LEU A 181 -8.93 18.55 15.89
CA LEU A 181 -8.30 18.48 17.21
C LEU A 181 -6.81 18.13 17.08
N VAL A 182 -5.98 18.69 17.94
CA VAL A 182 -4.63 18.16 18.17
C VAL A 182 -4.76 16.97 19.11
N GLY A 183 -4.27 15.80 18.72
CA GLY A 183 -4.41 14.59 19.52
C GLY A 183 -3.55 13.43 19.01
N ASP A 184 -3.41 12.42 19.86
CA ASP A 184 -2.66 11.21 19.58
C ASP A 184 -3.62 10.05 19.23
N ALA A 185 -3.40 9.41 18.09
CA ALA A 185 -4.20 8.26 17.64
C ALA A 185 -4.17 7.05 18.60
N ARG A 186 -3.20 7.00 19.51
CA ARG A 186 -3.06 5.95 20.52
C ARG A 186 -3.92 6.18 21.76
N ASP A 187 -4.49 7.37 21.90
CA ASP A 187 -5.37 7.76 23.01
C ASP A 187 -6.61 8.46 22.47
N LEU A 188 -7.68 7.72 22.29
CA LEU A 188 -8.99 8.19 21.91
C LEU A 188 -9.97 8.19 23.09
N SER A 189 -9.48 8.30 24.34
CA SER A 189 -10.29 8.22 25.58
C SER A 189 -11.40 9.27 25.65
N PHE A 190 -11.28 10.38 24.91
CA PHE A 190 -12.34 11.38 24.78
C PHE A 190 -13.54 10.91 23.95
N LEU A 191 -13.42 9.79 23.21
CA LEU A 191 -14.50 9.15 22.45
C LEU A 191 -15.09 7.98 23.23
N GLN A 192 -16.41 7.90 23.23
CA GLN A 192 -17.13 6.78 23.83
C GLN A 192 -16.94 5.49 23.01
N ASP A 193 -17.02 4.35 23.66
CA ASP A 193 -17.04 3.04 23.01
C ASP A 193 -18.20 2.97 22.04
N ASN A 194 -17.98 2.34 20.87
CA ASN A 194 -19.00 2.13 19.86
C ASN A 194 -19.72 3.42 19.43
N SER A 195 -19.00 4.54 19.31
CA SER A 195 -19.57 5.85 18.94
C SER A 195 -19.34 6.22 17.47
N ILE A 196 -18.34 5.64 16.80
CA ILE A 196 -17.91 5.98 15.45
C ILE A 196 -18.55 5.04 14.42
N ASP A 197 -19.03 5.62 13.31
CA ASP A 197 -19.65 4.89 12.20
C ASP A 197 -18.65 4.47 11.12
N LEU A 198 -17.56 5.24 10.93
CA LEU A 198 -16.53 4.94 9.94
C LEU A 198 -15.18 5.47 10.42
N ILE A 199 -14.12 4.66 10.32
CA ILE A 199 -12.75 5.15 10.40
C ILE A 199 -12.14 5.15 8.99
N CYS A 200 -11.54 6.28 8.59
CA CYS A 200 -10.95 6.45 7.27
C CYS A 200 -9.69 7.31 7.39
N THR A 201 -8.51 6.70 7.37
CA THR A 201 -7.27 7.34 7.82
C THR A 201 -6.03 6.88 7.06
N HIS A 202 -4.97 7.69 7.12
CA HIS A 202 -3.71 7.47 6.41
C HIS A 202 -2.51 7.73 7.32
N PRO A 203 -2.00 6.72 8.04
CA PRO A 203 -0.88 6.89 8.96
C PRO A 203 0.43 7.23 8.24
N PRO A 204 1.42 7.80 8.94
CA PRO A 204 2.78 7.90 8.43
C PRO A 204 3.36 6.49 8.18
N TYR A 205 4.32 6.39 7.25
CA TYR A 205 4.96 5.11 6.92
C TYR A 205 6.30 4.97 7.64
N ALA A 206 6.29 4.76 8.94
CA ALA A 206 7.50 4.63 9.76
C ALA A 206 8.57 5.70 9.35
N ASN A 207 9.84 5.40 9.41
CA ASN A 207 10.93 6.34 9.09
C ASN A 207 11.09 6.62 7.58
N ILE A 208 10.01 7.11 6.91
CA ILE A 208 10.04 7.48 5.47
C ILE A 208 9.91 8.99 5.27
N ILE A 209 9.01 9.65 6.00
CA ILE A 209 8.80 11.11 5.99
C ILE A 209 8.61 11.54 7.42
N HIS A 210 9.41 12.47 7.90
CA HIS A 210 9.21 13.09 9.21
C HIS A 210 8.21 14.25 9.08
N TYR A 211 7.18 14.24 9.89
CA TYR A 211 6.09 15.23 9.82
C TYR A 211 6.25 16.35 10.84
N THR A 212 7.02 16.12 11.89
CA THR A 212 7.38 17.14 12.89
C THR A 212 8.89 17.28 12.99
N ASP A 213 9.37 18.35 13.61
CA ASP A 213 10.81 18.54 13.82
C ASP A 213 11.37 17.62 14.91
N THR A 214 10.63 17.45 16.03
CA THR A 214 11.05 16.62 17.18
C THR A 214 9.90 16.27 18.11
N LYS A 215 8.64 16.24 17.61
CA LYS A 215 7.50 16.07 18.50
C LYS A 215 7.47 14.67 19.10
N GLU A 216 7.47 14.59 20.43
CA GLU A 216 7.28 13.35 21.14
C GLU A 216 5.96 12.68 20.71
N GLY A 217 6.03 11.40 20.42
CA GLY A 217 4.86 10.64 19.98
C GLY A 217 4.66 10.56 18.46
N ASP A 218 5.42 11.31 17.64
CA ASP A 218 5.33 11.21 16.18
C ASP A 218 5.85 9.85 15.68
N LEU A 219 4.93 9.02 15.17
CA LEU A 219 5.23 7.67 14.70
C LEU A 219 6.15 7.66 13.47
N SER A 220 6.31 8.79 12.78
CA SER A 220 7.20 8.91 11.62
C SER A 220 8.69 8.81 11.93
N PHE A 221 9.08 8.88 13.20
CA PHE A 221 10.47 8.71 13.63
C PHE A 221 10.83 7.28 14.03
N LEU A 222 9.84 6.41 14.20
CA LEU A 222 10.03 5.06 14.69
C LEU A 222 10.61 4.14 13.61
N ASP A 223 11.38 3.15 14.01
CA ASP A 223 11.68 2.04 13.13
C ASP A 223 10.41 1.20 12.87
N ILE A 224 10.49 0.24 11.95
CA ILE A 224 9.30 -0.51 11.53
C ILE A 224 8.73 -1.36 12.67
N GLY A 225 9.59 -1.95 13.51
CA GLY A 225 9.14 -2.77 14.65
C GLY A 225 8.38 -1.93 15.67
N ASP A 226 8.98 -0.83 16.11
CA ASP A 226 8.37 0.08 17.06
C ASP A 226 7.11 0.76 16.47
N PHE A 227 7.14 1.12 15.20
CA PHE A 227 5.95 1.62 14.50
C PHE A 227 4.78 0.65 14.58
N LEU A 228 4.99 -0.63 14.27
CA LEU A 228 3.94 -1.66 14.32
C LEU A 228 3.43 -1.88 15.76
N LYS A 229 4.32 -1.84 16.75
CA LYS A 229 3.98 -1.91 18.17
C LYS A 229 3.09 -0.73 18.59
N GLU A 230 3.42 0.49 18.18
CA GLU A 230 2.58 1.65 18.46
C GLU A 230 1.24 1.59 17.69
N MET A 231 1.25 1.13 16.42
CA MET A 231 0.03 0.91 15.65
C MET A 231 -0.88 -0.15 16.27
N SER A 232 -0.36 -1.08 17.09
CA SER A 232 -1.23 -2.02 17.83
C SER A 232 -2.06 -1.32 18.91
N LYS A 233 -1.56 -0.24 19.51
CA LYS A 233 -2.35 0.60 20.42
C LYS A 233 -3.44 1.36 19.65
N VAL A 234 -3.09 1.94 18.50
CA VAL A 234 -4.05 2.58 17.59
C VAL A 234 -5.14 1.62 17.15
N ALA A 235 -4.80 0.36 16.80
CA ALA A 235 -5.76 -0.65 16.41
C ALA A 235 -6.75 -1.01 17.52
N ARG A 236 -6.28 -1.12 18.78
CA ARG A 236 -7.16 -1.37 19.93
C ARG A 236 -8.12 -0.21 20.19
N GLU A 237 -7.65 1.04 20.15
CA GLU A 237 -8.50 2.22 20.28
C GLU A 237 -9.51 2.30 19.13
N SER A 238 -9.06 2.04 17.89
CA SER A 238 -9.96 1.95 16.72
C SER A 238 -11.06 0.92 16.91
N PHE A 239 -10.70 -0.27 17.44
CA PHE A 239 -11.67 -1.32 17.70
C PHE A 239 -12.65 -0.91 18.81
N ARG A 240 -12.17 -0.25 19.86
CA ARG A 240 -13.01 0.23 20.98
C ARG A 240 -14.05 1.22 20.49
N VAL A 241 -13.64 2.28 19.78
CA VAL A 241 -14.53 3.39 19.40
C VAL A 241 -15.46 3.08 18.23
N LEU A 242 -15.08 2.16 17.34
CA LEU A 242 -15.89 1.80 16.17
C LEU A 242 -17.10 0.97 16.58
N LYS A 243 -18.28 1.26 16.01
CA LYS A 243 -19.50 0.48 16.21
C LYS A 243 -19.38 -0.93 15.61
N PRO A 244 -20.00 -1.96 16.21
CA PRO A 244 -20.09 -3.29 15.58
C PRO A 244 -20.73 -3.23 14.19
N GLY A 245 -20.22 -4.03 13.24
CA GLY A 245 -20.64 -4.06 11.83
C GLY A 245 -20.11 -2.89 11.00
N ARG A 246 -19.30 -1.99 11.57
CA ARG A 246 -18.79 -0.80 10.87
C ARG A 246 -17.33 -0.98 10.46
N GLN A 247 -16.87 -0.10 9.55
CA GLN A 247 -15.62 -0.30 8.84
C GLN A 247 -14.52 0.69 9.26
N CYS A 248 -13.29 0.17 9.20
CA CYS A 248 -12.06 0.93 9.41
C CYS A 248 -11.16 0.77 8.18
N ALA A 249 -10.96 1.83 7.42
CA ALA A 249 -10.16 1.86 6.19
C ALA A 249 -8.84 2.59 6.44
N ILE A 250 -7.71 1.95 6.11
CA ILE A 250 -6.37 2.49 6.37
C ILE A 250 -5.51 2.35 5.12
N LEU A 251 -4.96 3.46 4.62
CA LEU A 251 -4.00 3.40 3.52
C LEU A 251 -2.60 3.18 4.07
N ILE A 252 -1.87 2.21 3.51
CA ILE A 252 -0.49 1.91 3.90
C ILE A 252 0.32 1.41 2.70
N GLY A 253 1.57 1.83 2.57
CA GLY A 253 2.48 1.35 1.53
C GLY A 253 3.60 0.50 2.09
N ASP A 254 4.13 -0.39 1.25
CA ASP A 254 5.36 -1.10 1.55
C ASP A 254 6.58 -0.20 1.43
N THR A 255 7.66 -0.59 2.06
CA THR A 255 8.96 0.07 1.91
C THR A 255 9.99 -0.91 1.38
N ARG A 256 11.13 -0.36 0.96
CA ARG A 256 12.25 -1.17 0.46
C ARG A 256 13.53 -0.81 1.19
N ARG A 257 14.23 -1.82 1.66
CA ARG A 257 15.57 -1.67 2.20
C ARG A 257 16.53 -2.64 1.53
N LYS A 258 17.71 -2.18 1.14
CA LYS A 258 18.75 -2.99 0.47
C LYS A 258 18.19 -3.86 -0.66
N LYS A 259 17.32 -3.28 -1.52
CA LYS A 259 16.67 -3.90 -2.69
C LYS A 259 15.59 -4.95 -2.38
N HIS A 260 15.28 -5.22 -1.12
CA HIS A 260 14.25 -6.15 -0.69
C HIS A 260 13.04 -5.40 -0.13
N VAL A 261 11.85 -5.92 -0.38
CA VAL A 261 10.59 -5.37 0.12
C VAL A 261 10.44 -5.72 1.59
N ILE A 262 10.05 -4.73 2.38
CA ILE A 262 9.52 -4.92 3.71
C ILE A 262 8.00 -4.80 3.59
N PRO A 263 7.25 -5.89 3.80
CA PRO A 263 5.81 -5.94 3.57
C PRO A 263 5.03 -5.27 4.70
N LEU A 264 5.22 -3.94 4.84
CA LEU A 264 4.62 -3.16 5.92
C LEU A 264 3.09 -3.23 5.87
N GLY A 265 2.50 -3.23 4.66
CA GLY A 265 1.07 -3.38 4.47
C GLY A 265 0.54 -4.69 5.05
N PHE A 266 1.18 -5.81 4.75
CA PHE A 266 0.78 -7.13 5.29
C PHE A 266 0.99 -7.23 6.80
N LYS A 267 2.08 -6.64 7.32
CA LYS A 267 2.33 -6.58 8.78
C LYS A 267 1.27 -5.75 9.50
N LEU A 268 0.84 -4.63 8.92
CA LEU A 268 -0.24 -3.82 9.49
C LEU A 268 -1.59 -4.58 9.46
N VAL A 269 -1.85 -5.37 8.42
CA VAL A 269 -3.06 -6.23 8.39
C VAL A 269 -3.06 -7.17 9.62
N ASN A 270 -1.92 -7.80 9.97
CA ASN A 270 -1.83 -8.62 11.18
C ASN A 270 -2.20 -7.83 12.45
N VAL A 271 -1.65 -6.62 12.61
CA VAL A 271 -1.90 -5.77 13.77
C VAL A 271 -3.40 -5.52 14.01
N TYR A 272 -4.16 -5.29 12.93
CA TYR A 272 -5.60 -5.06 13.04
C TYR A 272 -6.41 -6.35 13.22
N LEU A 273 -6.01 -7.44 12.57
CA LEU A 273 -6.62 -8.76 12.81
C LEU A 273 -6.43 -9.20 14.27
N ASP A 274 -5.25 -8.98 14.84
CA ASP A 274 -4.93 -9.28 16.24
C ASP A 274 -5.72 -8.40 17.25
N ALA A 275 -6.13 -7.19 16.84
CA ALA A 275 -7.02 -6.34 17.62
C ALA A 275 -8.50 -6.78 17.56
N GLY A 276 -8.85 -7.82 16.79
CA GLY A 276 -10.20 -8.39 16.71
C GLY A 276 -11.00 -8.03 15.46
N PHE A 277 -10.45 -7.24 14.56
CA PHE A 277 -11.09 -6.92 13.29
C PHE A 277 -11.12 -8.12 12.34
N LYS A 278 -12.06 -8.10 11.39
CA LYS A 278 -12.05 -8.97 10.20
C LYS A 278 -11.70 -8.16 8.96
N LEU A 279 -10.99 -8.75 8.02
CA LEU A 279 -10.61 -8.09 6.77
C LEU A 279 -11.76 -8.21 5.77
N ARG A 280 -12.52 -7.12 5.57
CA ARG A 280 -13.65 -7.07 4.64
C ARG A 280 -13.19 -6.94 3.19
N GLU A 281 -12.23 -6.02 2.93
CA GLU A 281 -11.66 -5.79 1.62
C GLU A 281 -10.14 -5.58 1.73
N LEU A 282 -9.40 -5.95 0.67
CA LEU A 282 -8.01 -5.54 0.49
C LEU A 282 -7.87 -4.86 -0.87
N VAL A 283 -7.92 -3.54 -0.85
CA VAL A 283 -7.83 -2.72 -2.06
C VAL A 283 -6.36 -2.42 -2.37
N ILE A 284 -6.02 -2.55 -3.63
CA ILE A 284 -4.73 -2.13 -4.19
C ILE A 284 -4.90 -0.76 -4.84
N LYS A 285 -4.35 0.25 -4.21
CA LYS A 285 -4.27 1.59 -4.81
C LYS A 285 -3.02 1.68 -5.68
N ARG A 286 -3.20 1.76 -7.00
CA ARG A 286 -2.11 1.93 -7.95
C ARG A 286 -1.54 3.34 -7.85
N GLN A 287 -0.21 3.43 -7.81
CA GLN A 287 0.51 4.69 -7.93
C GLN A 287 0.94 4.93 -9.38
N HIS A 288 0.84 6.17 -9.82
CA HIS A 288 1.32 6.62 -11.11
C HIS A 288 2.59 7.47 -10.97
N ASN A 289 3.35 7.60 -12.05
CA ASN A 289 4.59 8.39 -12.09
C ASN A 289 5.67 7.90 -11.09
N CYS A 290 5.77 6.58 -10.87
CA CYS A 290 6.73 6.00 -9.95
C CYS A 290 8.19 6.11 -10.42
N LYS A 291 8.42 6.35 -11.72
CA LYS A 291 9.75 6.60 -12.29
C LYS A 291 10.20 8.04 -11.99
N THR A 292 10.29 8.37 -10.70
CA THR A 292 10.48 9.76 -10.25
C THR A 292 11.90 10.28 -10.41
N THR A 293 12.90 9.39 -10.55
CA THR A 293 14.31 9.78 -10.78
C THR A 293 14.99 8.83 -11.74
N GLY A 294 15.87 9.37 -12.60
CA GLY A 294 16.73 8.54 -13.44
C GLY A 294 17.64 7.60 -12.62
N PHE A 295 18.04 8.02 -11.43
CA PHE A 295 18.84 7.23 -10.49
C PHE A 295 18.12 5.96 -10.05
N TRP A 296 16.90 6.05 -9.53
CA TRP A 296 16.13 4.87 -9.08
C TRP A 296 15.78 3.94 -10.23
N TYR A 297 15.41 4.50 -11.38
CA TYR A 297 15.14 3.70 -12.58
C TYR A 297 16.40 2.95 -13.04
N ALA A 298 17.54 3.63 -13.16
CA ALA A 298 18.80 3.00 -13.54
C ALA A 298 19.23 1.91 -12.55
N ASN A 299 19.07 2.16 -11.24
CA ASN A 299 19.37 1.17 -10.23
C ASN A 299 18.40 -0.01 -10.24
N SER A 300 17.12 0.20 -10.55
CA SER A 300 16.13 -0.89 -10.67
C SER A 300 16.52 -1.86 -11.77
N ILE A 301 17.00 -1.35 -12.90
CA ILE A 301 17.53 -2.16 -14.00
C ILE A 301 18.85 -2.83 -13.62
N LYS A 302 19.80 -2.05 -13.07
CA LYS A 302 21.14 -2.54 -12.70
C LYS A 302 21.09 -3.67 -11.67
N TYR A 303 20.20 -3.58 -10.69
CA TYR A 303 20.14 -4.48 -9.54
C TYR A 303 18.91 -5.40 -9.57
N ASN A 304 18.19 -5.42 -10.67
CA ASN A 304 17.00 -6.25 -10.89
C ASN A 304 15.98 -6.17 -9.75
N PHE A 305 15.48 -4.98 -9.46
CA PHE A 305 14.34 -4.79 -8.59
C PHE A 305 13.26 -3.92 -9.25
N LEU A 306 12.03 -4.02 -8.79
CA LEU A 306 10.90 -3.27 -9.31
C LEU A 306 10.68 -1.99 -8.48
N LEU A 307 10.25 -0.91 -9.14
CA LEU A 307 9.84 0.31 -8.44
C LEU A 307 8.48 0.09 -7.78
N LEU A 308 8.37 0.40 -6.49
CA LEU A 308 7.09 0.30 -5.76
C LEU A 308 6.05 1.21 -6.40
N ALA A 309 4.94 0.66 -6.83
CA ALA A 309 3.89 1.33 -7.58
C ALA A 309 2.48 1.06 -7.05
N HIS A 310 2.36 0.55 -5.84
CA HIS A 310 1.08 0.36 -5.16
C HIS A 310 1.17 0.64 -3.67
N GLU A 311 0.01 0.88 -3.11
CA GLU A 311 -0.29 0.93 -1.69
C GLU A 311 -1.48 0.02 -1.42
N TYR A 312 -1.62 -0.44 -0.20
CA TYR A 312 -2.76 -1.22 0.25
C TYR A 312 -3.75 -0.31 0.98
N LEU A 313 -5.04 -0.56 0.75
CA LEU A 313 -6.12 0.00 1.55
C LEU A 313 -6.91 -1.19 2.12
N PRO A 314 -6.44 -1.83 3.19
CA PRO A 314 -7.25 -2.79 3.92
C PRO A 314 -8.47 -2.06 4.52
N ILE A 315 -9.63 -2.66 4.34
CA ILE A 315 -10.88 -2.23 4.93
C ILE A 315 -11.30 -3.33 5.90
N PHE A 316 -11.16 -3.01 7.17
CA PHE A 316 -11.51 -3.89 8.26
C PHE A 316 -12.95 -3.66 8.69
N GLU A 317 -13.56 -4.68 9.28
CA GLU A 317 -14.88 -4.60 9.89
C GLU A 317 -14.81 -5.06 11.36
N LYS A 318 -15.42 -4.31 12.25
CA LYS A 318 -15.66 -4.77 13.62
C LYS A 318 -16.81 -5.76 13.61
N PRO A 319 -16.62 -7.04 13.96
CA PRO A 319 -17.70 -8.03 13.92
C PRO A 319 -18.86 -7.65 14.85
N ILE A 320 -20.09 -7.96 14.44
CA ILE A 320 -21.31 -7.70 15.23
C ILE A 320 -21.34 -8.59 16.48
N THR A 321 -20.96 -9.85 16.33
CA THR A 321 -20.83 -10.80 17.42
C THR A 321 -19.34 -11.06 17.64
N PRO A 322 -18.79 -10.82 18.83
CA PRO A 322 -17.44 -11.26 19.13
C PRO A 322 -17.40 -12.79 19.02
N GLU A 323 -16.72 -13.33 18.03
CA GLU A 323 -16.24 -14.71 18.19
C GLU A 323 -15.39 -14.69 19.44
N ALA A 324 -15.63 -15.66 20.37
CA ALA A 324 -14.85 -15.76 21.58
C ALA A 324 -13.37 -15.74 21.18
N LEU A 325 -12.75 -14.58 21.34
CA LEU A 325 -11.31 -14.43 21.16
C LEU A 325 -10.70 -15.33 22.22
N SER A 326 -10.26 -16.52 21.83
CA SER A 326 -9.25 -17.20 22.62
C SER A 326 -8.00 -16.34 22.46
N VAL A 327 -7.92 -15.31 23.28
CA VAL A 327 -6.74 -14.45 23.40
C VAL A 327 -5.67 -15.32 24.08
N LYS A 328 -5.05 -16.19 23.30
CA LYS A 328 -3.64 -16.45 23.53
C LYS A 328 -2.97 -15.18 23.03
N GLU A 329 -2.44 -14.39 23.94
CA GLU A 329 -1.45 -13.37 23.62
C GLU A 329 -0.32 -14.11 22.89
N LYS A 330 -0.43 -14.14 21.55
CA LYS A 330 0.69 -14.50 20.71
C LYS A 330 1.63 -13.33 20.82
N GLU A 331 2.83 -13.60 21.29
CA GLU A 331 3.94 -12.67 21.19
C GLU A 331 4.08 -12.29 19.70
N ILE A 332 3.65 -11.05 19.35
CA ILE A 332 3.68 -10.57 17.97
C ILE A 332 5.12 -10.20 17.68
N ASP A 333 5.76 -10.97 16.81
CA ASP A 333 7.10 -10.64 16.34
C ASP A 333 7.04 -9.47 15.33
N TYR A 334 7.43 -8.29 15.80
CA TYR A 334 7.57 -7.08 14.98
C TYR A 334 8.98 -6.95 14.37
N SER A 335 9.85 -7.93 14.55
CA SER A 335 11.21 -7.88 14.03
C SER A 335 11.24 -7.81 12.49
N VAL A 336 12.18 -7.07 11.96
CA VAL A 336 12.39 -6.91 10.52
C VAL A 336 13.81 -7.31 10.20
N VAL A 337 13.99 -8.40 9.44
CA VAL A 337 15.29 -8.82 8.96
C VAL A 337 15.75 -7.88 7.85
N ILE A 338 16.91 -7.21 8.07
CA ILE A 338 17.52 -6.34 7.07
C ILE A 338 18.67 -7.11 6.38
N PRO A 339 18.58 -7.35 5.06
CA PRO A 339 19.59 -8.11 4.33
C PRO A 339 20.98 -7.44 4.31
N ALA A 340 22.05 -8.23 4.20
CA ALA A 340 23.42 -7.75 4.02
C ALA A 340 23.64 -7.10 2.63
N LEU A 341 24.74 -6.36 2.45
CA LEU A 341 25.09 -5.69 1.18
C LEU A 341 25.44 -6.71 0.08
N GLU A 342 25.00 -6.45 -1.16
CA GLU A 342 25.13 -7.35 -2.29
C GLU A 342 26.00 -6.82 -3.42
N LYS A 343 26.54 -7.76 -4.23
CA LYS A 343 27.26 -7.46 -5.47
C LYS A 343 26.29 -7.16 -6.63
N PRO A 344 26.64 -6.29 -7.60
CA PRO A 344 25.81 -6.02 -8.76
C PRO A 344 25.68 -7.25 -9.68
N LEU A 345 24.46 -7.52 -10.15
CA LEU A 345 24.17 -8.54 -11.14
C LEU A 345 24.58 -8.08 -12.56
N GLN A 346 24.80 -9.05 -13.47
CA GLN A 346 25.10 -8.77 -14.87
C GLN A 346 23.97 -7.98 -15.56
N LYS A 347 24.35 -7.14 -16.54
CA LYS A 347 23.42 -6.35 -17.35
C LYS A 347 22.50 -7.27 -18.17
N ARG A 348 21.18 -7.22 -17.90
CA ARG A 348 20.13 -7.83 -18.73
C ARG A 348 19.29 -6.72 -19.35
N ARG A 349 18.53 -7.04 -20.41
CA ARG A 349 17.54 -6.13 -21.02
C ARG A 349 16.25 -6.05 -20.18
N LEU A 350 16.37 -5.66 -18.93
CA LEU A 350 15.25 -5.56 -17.99
C LEU A 350 14.37 -4.33 -18.23
N ASP A 351 14.83 -3.39 -19.02
CA ASP A 351 14.13 -2.18 -19.44
C ASP A 351 12.99 -2.45 -20.46
N GLU A 352 13.03 -3.59 -21.15
CA GLU A 352 11.97 -4.07 -22.04
C GLU A 352 10.84 -4.81 -21.30
N LEU A 353 11.02 -5.11 -20.01
CA LEU A 353 10.06 -5.78 -19.13
C LEU A 353 9.33 -4.78 -18.22
N GLU A 354 8.31 -5.25 -17.52
CA GLU A 354 7.63 -4.45 -16.50
C GLU A 354 8.62 -3.99 -15.42
N THR A 355 8.68 -2.69 -15.15
CA THR A 355 9.68 -2.08 -14.26
C THR A 355 9.12 -1.65 -12.91
N THR A 356 7.83 -1.84 -12.68
CA THR A 356 7.12 -1.49 -11.45
C THR A 356 6.46 -2.71 -10.82
N THR A 357 6.05 -2.60 -9.57
CA THR A 357 5.34 -3.67 -8.85
C THR A 357 3.85 -3.80 -9.23
N VAL A 358 3.35 -3.06 -10.21
CA VAL A 358 1.99 -3.23 -10.74
C VAL A 358 2.06 -3.54 -12.22
N TRP A 359 1.67 -4.74 -12.60
CA TRP A 359 1.60 -5.20 -13.98
C TRP A 359 0.16 -5.19 -14.46
N VAL A 360 -0.14 -4.38 -15.47
CA VAL A 360 -1.44 -4.33 -16.13
C VAL A 360 -1.29 -4.98 -17.49
N LEU A 361 -1.77 -6.21 -17.61
CA LEU A 361 -1.54 -7.04 -18.78
C LEU A 361 -2.83 -7.17 -19.62
N PRO A 362 -2.73 -7.21 -20.96
CA PRO A 362 -3.88 -7.43 -21.83
C PRO A 362 -4.57 -8.75 -21.52
N GLU A 363 -5.90 -8.80 -21.63
CA GLU A 363 -6.69 -10.00 -21.36
C GLU A 363 -6.31 -11.16 -22.31
N LYS A 364 -6.13 -10.86 -23.60
CA LYS A 364 -5.85 -11.84 -24.65
C LYS A 364 -4.56 -12.63 -24.43
N ASP A 365 -3.49 -11.97 -23.97
CA ASP A 365 -2.16 -12.57 -23.83
C ASP A 365 -1.69 -12.60 -22.37
N PHE A 366 -2.62 -12.59 -21.43
CA PHE A 366 -2.35 -12.39 -20.01
C PHE A 366 -1.32 -13.39 -19.45
N GLU A 367 -1.58 -14.68 -19.59
CA GLU A 367 -0.71 -15.74 -19.06
C GLU A 367 0.65 -15.78 -19.77
N GLU A 368 0.68 -15.56 -21.07
CA GLU A 368 1.91 -15.53 -21.86
C GLU A 368 2.82 -14.38 -21.41
N ARG A 369 2.28 -13.17 -21.32
CA ARG A 369 3.03 -11.99 -20.88
C ARG A 369 3.47 -12.08 -19.43
N LEU A 370 2.62 -12.62 -18.55
CA LEU A 370 2.96 -12.88 -17.16
C LEU A 370 4.17 -13.82 -17.08
N ASN A 371 4.07 -14.98 -17.74
CA ASN A 371 5.14 -15.98 -17.77
C ASN A 371 6.44 -15.41 -18.35
N LYS A 372 6.34 -14.66 -19.46
CA LYS A 372 7.49 -14.00 -20.09
C LYS A 372 8.20 -13.06 -19.11
N ASN A 373 7.48 -12.14 -18.45
CA ASN A 373 8.06 -11.21 -17.48
C ASN A 373 8.74 -11.95 -16.31
N VAL A 374 8.10 -13.00 -15.78
CA VAL A 374 8.66 -13.81 -14.68
C VAL A 374 9.93 -14.53 -15.13
N ILE A 375 9.86 -15.28 -16.24
CA ILE A 375 10.96 -16.11 -16.70
C ILE A 375 12.15 -15.26 -17.14
N GLU A 376 11.94 -14.24 -17.97
CA GLU A 376 13.03 -13.39 -18.48
C GLU A 376 13.68 -12.56 -17.38
N ARG A 377 12.93 -12.18 -16.35
CA ARG A 377 13.47 -11.39 -15.24
C ARG A 377 14.22 -12.23 -14.21
N TYR A 378 13.74 -13.42 -13.89
CA TYR A 378 14.19 -14.20 -12.74
C TYR A 378 14.90 -15.52 -13.09
N SER A 379 15.07 -15.85 -14.38
CA SER A 379 15.86 -17.02 -14.82
C SER A 379 16.99 -16.60 -15.77
N ASP A 380 17.88 -17.55 -16.07
CA ASP A 380 18.92 -17.38 -17.10
C ASP A 380 18.53 -18.08 -18.43
N GLY A 381 17.23 -18.19 -18.72
CA GLY A 381 16.71 -18.87 -19.91
C GLY A 381 16.44 -20.35 -19.66
N ASP A 382 17.41 -21.24 -19.90
CA ASP A 382 17.21 -22.69 -19.81
C ASP A 382 17.12 -23.25 -18.36
N GLY A 383 17.34 -22.43 -17.36
CA GLY A 383 17.47 -22.83 -15.96
C GLY A 383 16.21 -22.70 -15.11
N TYR A 384 14.99 -22.63 -15.65
CA TYR A 384 13.79 -22.49 -14.84
C TYR A 384 13.05 -23.82 -14.60
N SER A 385 12.29 -23.88 -13.51
CA SER A 385 11.31 -24.92 -13.23
C SER A 385 9.97 -24.28 -12.94
N ALA A 386 8.90 -24.75 -13.55
CA ALA A 386 7.55 -24.33 -13.25
C ALA A 386 6.78 -25.48 -12.59
N VAL A 387 6.05 -25.17 -11.53
CA VAL A 387 5.18 -26.10 -10.83
C VAL A 387 3.75 -25.59 -10.93
N PHE A 388 2.85 -26.40 -11.41
CA PHE A 388 1.43 -26.09 -11.50
C PHE A 388 0.70 -26.76 -10.35
N PHE A 389 -0.14 -25.99 -9.68
CA PHE A 389 -1.00 -26.46 -8.60
C PHE A 389 -2.40 -26.74 -9.13
N VAL A 390 -2.93 -27.93 -8.90
CA VAL A 390 -4.31 -28.29 -9.27
C VAL A 390 -5.12 -28.60 -8.03
N SER A 391 -6.24 -27.90 -7.84
CA SER A 391 -7.03 -27.87 -6.60
C SER A 391 -7.91 -29.09 -6.32
N HIS A 392 -7.90 -30.12 -7.19
CA HIS A 392 -8.77 -31.28 -7.00
C HIS A 392 -8.02 -32.46 -6.43
N ALA A 393 -8.48 -32.93 -5.28
CA ALA A 393 -7.91 -34.05 -4.51
C ALA A 393 -7.77 -35.40 -5.27
N ARG A 394 -8.27 -35.47 -6.50
CA ARG A 394 -8.22 -36.71 -7.33
C ARG A 394 -7.07 -36.74 -8.32
N ASN A 395 -6.46 -35.62 -8.65
CA ASN A 395 -5.31 -35.58 -9.54
C ASN A 395 -4.08 -35.18 -8.75
N LYS A 396 -3.35 -36.18 -8.24
CA LYS A 396 -2.00 -35.96 -7.73
C LYS A 396 -1.17 -35.42 -8.90
N VAL A 397 -0.90 -34.10 -8.88
CA VAL A 397 0.14 -33.55 -9.75
C VAL A 397 1.45 -34.17 -9.25
N GLN A 398 1.98 -35.12 -9.97
CA GLN A 398 3.36 -35.56 -9.76
C GLN A 398 4.26 -34.37 -10.12
N ILE A 399 4.74 -33.69 -9.09
CA ILE A 399 5.80 -32.69 -9.23
C ILE A 399 7.05 -33.46 -9.63
N THR A 400 7.25 -33.60 -10.93
CA THR A 400 8.49 -34.16 -11.44
C THR A 400 9.57 -33.11 -11.38
N LEU A 401 10.00 -32.76 -10.17
CA LEU A 401 11.28 -32.10 -9.98
C LEU A 401 12.33 -33.11 -10.51
N ARG A 402 12.80 -32.89 -11.73
CA ARG A 402 13.86 -33.71 -12.29
C ARG A 402 15.09 -33.61 -11.39
N LYS A 403 15.32 -34.67 -10.59
CA LYS A 403 16.33 -34.75 -9.52
C LYS A 403 17.79 -34.52 -9.95
N LYS A 404 18.08 -34.39 -11.24
CA LYS A 404 19.45 -34.39 -11.78
C LYS A 404 20.06 -33.03 -12.14
N GLN A 405 19.39 -31.92 -11.90
CA GLN A 405 19.97 -30.61 -12.23
C GLN A 405 20.11 -29.75 -10.97
N LYS A 406 21.28 -29.75 -10.34
CA LYS A 406 21.70 -28.72 -9.37
C LYS A 406 21.89 -27.39 -10.11
N GLY A 407 21.49 -26.29 -9.48
CA GLY A 407 21.81 -24.95 -9.97
C GLY A 407 20.73 -24.28 -10.82
N LYS A 408 19.45 -24.60 -10.62
CA LYS A 408 18.37 -23.88 -11.27
C LYS A 408 18.22 -22.48 -10.69
N ARG A 409 17.97 -21.48 -11.57
CA ARG A 409 17.83 -20.09 -11.18
C ARG A 409 16.44 -19.72 -10.70
N LEU A 410 15.40 -20.40 -11.17
CA LEU A 410 14.01 -20.03 -10.89
C LEU A 410 13.18 -21.29 -10.57
N LEU A 411 12.45 -21.23 -9.46
CA LEU A 411 11.28 -22.06 -9.19
C LEU A 411 10.03 -21.19 -9.25
N PHE A 412 9.12 -21.47 -10.19
CA PHE A 412 7.87 -20.72 -10.35
C PHE A 412 6.68 -21.61 -9.97
N ILE A 413 5.99 -21.24 -8.89
CA ILE A 413 4.81 -21.95 -8.36
C ILE A 413 3.56 -21.15 -8.74
N LYS A 414 2.60 -21.80 -9.40
CA LYS A 414 1.32 -21.23 -9.78
C LYS A 414 0.20 -21.73 -8.88
N SER A 415 -0.64 -20.82 -8.36
CA SER A 415 -1.74 -21.14 -7.47
C SER A 415 -2.95 -21.72 -8.23
N PRO A 416 -3.64 -22.74 -7.66
CA PRO A 416 -4.90 -23.27 -8.19
C PRO A 416 -6.12 -22.36 -7.93
N PHE A 417 -6.03 -21.42 -7.00
CA PHE A 417 -7.20 -20.63 -6.57
C PHE A 417 -7.55 -19.45 -7.48
N LEU A 418 -6.88 -19.32 -8.62
CA LEU A 418 -7.10 -18.21 -9.55
C LEU A 418 -8.54 -18.12 -10.09
N ASN A 419 -9.31 -19.22 -10.07
CA ASN A 419 -10.65 -19.29 -10.68
C ASN A 419 -11.73 -19.95 -9.82
N ASN A 420 -11.44 -20.39 -8.59
CA ASN A 420 -12.38 -21.12 -7.74
C ASN A 420 -12.52 -20.48 -6.35
N SER A 421 -13.72 -20.53 -5.76
CA SER A 421 -13.96 -20.14 -4.38
C SER A 421 -13.63 -21.31 -3.44
N PRO A 422 -12.49 -21.31 -2.75
CA PRO A 422 -12.08 -22.42 -1.90
C PRO A 422 -12.81 -22.38 -0.54
N SER A 423 -12.89 -23.55 0.12
CA SER A 423 -13.25 -23.65 1.53
C SER A 423 -12.04 -23.35 2.44
N ARG A 424 -12.29 -23.04 3.72
CA ARG A 424 -11.21 -22.84 4.71
C ARG A 424 -10.27 -24.05 4.81
N SER A 425 -10.79 -25.27 4.76
CA SER A 425 -9.98 -26.50 4.78
C SER A 425 -9.08 -26.63 3.55
N ASN A 426 -9.56 -26.19 2.39
CA ASN A 426 -8.76 -26.19 1.16
C ASN A 426 -7.62 -25.19 1.24
N ILE A 427 -7.81 -24.04 1.92
CA ILE A 427 -6.77 -23.05 2.13
C ILE A 427 -5.64 -23.60 3.00
N GLU A 428 -5.97 -24.23 4.13
CA GLU A 428 -4.95 -24.82 5.01
C GLU A 428 -4.15 -25.93 4.29
N TYR A 429 -4.84 -26.76 3.51
CA TYR A 429 -4.17 -27.75 2.67
C TYR A 429 -3.25 -27.09 1.64
N TYR A 430 -3.73 -26.06 0.96
CA TYR A 430 -2.96 -25.29 -0.03
C TYR A 430 -1.68 -24.68 0.57
N LEU A 431 -1.77 -24.07 1.74
CA LEU A 431 -0.60 -23.47 2.40
C LEU A 431 0.42 -24.54 2.78
N LYS A 432 -0.01 -25.68 3.33
CA LYS A 432 0.88 -26.82 3.63
C LYS A 432 1.57 -27.38 2.39
N GLU A 433 0.86 -27.45 1.27
CA GLU A 433 1.47 -27.94 0.02
C GLU A 433 2.46 -26.92 -0.57
N ILE A 434 2.18 -25.60 -0.48
CA ILE A 434 3.17 -24.56 -0.84
C ILE A 434 4.43 -24.71 0.02
N GLU A 435 4.29 -24.81 1.33
CA GLU A 435 5.42 -24.97 2.25
C GLU A 435 6.26 -26.20 1.92
N LYS A 436 5.61 -27.35 1.67
CA LYS A 436 6.26 -28.58 1.26
C LYS A 436 7.02 -28.46 -0.06
N ILE A 437 6.41 -27.82 -1.08
CA ILE A 437 7.05 -27.61 -2.39
C ILE A 437 8.25 -26.69 -2.24
N VAL A 438 8.12 -25.62 -1.47
CA VAL A 438 9.21 -24.70 -1.19
C VAL A 438 10.35 -25.42 -0.47
N GLY A 439 10.06 -26.19 0.59
CA GLY A 439 11.05 -26.97 1.31
C GLY A 439 11.82 -27.97 0.43
N GLN A 440 11.14 -28.61 -0.53
CA GLN A 440 11.75 -29.51 -1.49
C GLN A 440 12.51 -28.79 -2.61
N GLY A 441 12.08 -27.60 -2.98
CA GLY A 441 12.62 -26.80 -4.06
C GLY A 441 13.84 -25.96 -3.69
N LEU A 442 13.88 -25.41 -2.47
CA LEU A 442 14.97 -24.54 -2.01
C LEU A 442 16.38 -25.15 -2.17
N PRO A 443 16.63 -26.44 -1.85
CA PRO A 443 17.95 -27.04 -2.04
C PRO A 443 18.42 -27.09 -3.50
N ILE A 444 17.47 -27.03 -4.45
CA ILE A 444 17.74 -27.16 -5.90
C ILE A 444 18.04 -25.80 -6.53
N ILE A 445 17.50 -24.71 -5.95
CA ILE A 445 17.73 -23.34 -6.44
C ILE A 445 19.19 -22.95 -6.14
N SER A 446 19.86 -22.33 -7.11
CA SER A 446 21.21 -21.79 -6.92
C SER A 446 21.23 -20.63 -5.94
N ASN A 447 22.39 -20.32 -5.37
CA ASN A 447 22.58 -19.05 -4.67
C ASN A 447 22.23 -17.89 -5.62
N ASP A 448 21.59 -16.84 -5.12
CA ASP A 448 21.06 -15.70 -5.89
C ASP A 448 20.02 -16.10 -6.96
N GLY A 449 19.47 -17.30 -6.86
CA GLY A 449 18.30 -17.73 -7.64
C GLY A 449 16.99 -17.27 -7.01
N PHE A 450 15.86 -17.55 -7.68
CA PHE A 450 14.57 -17.01 -7.30
C PHE A 450 13.52 -18.09 -7.09
N LEU A 451 12.68 -17.86 -6.09
CA LEU A 451 11.40 -18.51 -5.92
C LEU A 451 10.31 -17.47 -6.23
N VAL A 452 9.40 -17.80 -7.15
CA VAL A 452 8.23 -16.95 -7.46
C VAL A 452 6.97 -17.74 -7.19
N ILE A 453 6.04 -17.16 -6.42
CA ILE A 453 4.75 -17.79 -6.12
C ILE A 453 3.65 -16.86 -6.63
N GLN A 454 2.86 -17.37 -7.59
CA GLN A 454 1.64 -16.73 -8.06
C GLN A 454 0.49 -17.17 -7.15
N THR A 455 -0.23 -16.20 -6.58
CA THR A 455 -1.38 -16.46 -5.69
C THR A 455 -2.42 -15.37 -5.82
N GLN A 456 -3.60 -15.57 -5.26
CA GLN A 456 -4.69 -14.61 -5.29
C GLN A 456 -5.45 -14.69 -3.97
N ASP A 457 -5.83 -13.53 -3.42
CA ASP A 457 -6.72 -13.47 -2.29
C ASP A 457 -8.12 -13.97 -2.68
N VAL A 458 -8.82 -14.56 -1.75
CA VAL A 458 -10.16 -15.11 -1.95
C VAL A 458 -11.13 -14.55 -0.92
N ARG A 459 -12.44 -14.68 -1.17
CA ARG A 459 -13.47 -14.26 -0.24
C ARG A 459 -14.18 -15.47 0.34
N ILE A 460 -14.28 -15.55 1.67
CA ILE A 460 -15.01 -16.59 2.40
C ILE A 460 -15.89 -15.91 3.43
N ASP A 461 -17.16 -16.27 3.45
CA ASP A 461 -18.16 -15.73 4.41
C ASP A 461 -18.20 -14.19 4.44
N GLY A 462 -18.02 -13.54 3.28
CA GLY A 462 -18.01 -12.08 3.15
C GLY A 462 -16.66 -11.40 3.45
N TYR A 463 -15.66 -12.11 3.93
CA TYR A 463 -14.35 -11.57 4.32
C TYR A 463 -13.23 -12.04 3.39
N ILE A 464 -12.22 -11.20 3.23
CA ILE A 464 -11.02 -11.55 2.48
C ILE A 464 -10.15 -12.49 3.31
N GLU A 465 -9.83 -13.63 2.74
CA GLU A 465 -8.74 -14.49 3.17
C GLU A 465 -7.48 -14.08 2.41
N PRO A 466 -6.52 -13.37 3.02
CA PRO A 466 -5.39 -12.76 2.32
C PRO A 466 -4.28 -13.79 2.09
N LEU A 467 -4.43 -14.62 1.06
CA LEU A 467 -3.51 -15.73 0.79
C LEU A 467 -2.09 -15.26 0.50
N ALA A 468 -1.92 -14.16 -0.22
CA ALA A 468 -0.58 -13.61 -0.47
C ALA A 468 0.14 -13.27 0.84
N LYS A 469 -0.56 -12.59 1.76
CA LYS A 469 -0.04 -12.28 3.10
C LYS A 469 0.28 -13.56 3.89
N ARG A 470 -0.63 -14.54 3.90
CA ARG A 470 -0.41 -15.81 4.63
C ARG A 470 0.80 -16.57 4.13
N VAL A 471 1.04 -16.58 2.80
CA VAL A 471 2.25 -17.18 2.22
C VAL A 471 3.49 -16.41 2.65
N VAL A 472 3.44 -15.06 2.69
CA VAL A 472 4.58 -14.24 3.16
C VAL A 472 4.87 -14.51 4.64
N ASP A 473 3.85 -14.61 5.49
CA ASP A 473 4.02 -14.89 6.93
C ASP A 473 4.57 -16.31 7.18
N MET A 474 4.19 -17.27 6.35
CA MET A 474 4.63 -18.67 6.47
C MET A 474 6.08 -18.87 6.02
N LEU A 475 6.52 -18.17 4.98
CA LEU A 475 7.83 -18.37 4.35
C LEU A 475 8.92 -17.50 4.98
N CYS A 476 9.02 -17.50 6.31
CA CYS A 476 10.05 -16.80 7.07
C CYS A 476 11.31 -17.67 7.25
N TYR A 477 12.05 -17.98 6.17
CA TYR A 477 13.31 -18.71 6.23
C TYR A 477 14.51 -17.76 6.12
N ASP A 478 15.57 -17.97 6.88
CA ASP A 478 16.78 -17.12 6.91
C ASP A 478 17.45 -16.97 5.54
N ASN A 479 17.31 -17.99 4.70
CA ASN A 479 17.91 -18.02 3.35
C ASN A 479 16.92 -17.61 2.25
N LEU A 480 15.74 -17.07 2.58
CA LEU A 480 14.71 -16.71 1.63
C LEU A 480 14.25 -15.25 1.84
N TRP A 481 14.75 -14.36 1.00
CA TRP A 481 14.53 -12.93 1.17
C TRP A 481 13.47 -12.40 0.22
N LEU A 482 12.41 -11.81 0.76
CA LEU A 482 11.31 -11.25 -0.03
C LEU A 482 11.81 -10.06 -0.86
N LYS A 483 11.95 -10.25 -2.16
CA LYS A 483 12.43 -9.24 -3.09
C LYS A 483 11.34 -8.34 -3.61
N GLU A 484 10.21 -8.93 -4.03
CA GLU A 484 9.07 -8.19 -4.59
C GLU A 484 7.73 -8.77 -4.13
N ILE A 485 6.75 -7.89 -3.99
CA ILE A 485 5.33 -8.22 -4.05
C ILE A 485 4.78 -7.52 -5.29
N VAL A 486 4.48 -8.30 -6.32
CA VAL A 486 3.97 -7.76 -7.59
C VAL A 486 2.46 -7.98 -7.66
N VAL A 487 1.74 -6.92 -7.91
CA VAL A 487 0.30 -6.96 -8.19
C VAL A 487 0.10 -7.09 -9.69
N VAL A 488 -0.63 -8.11 -10.13
CA VAL A 488 -0.95 -8.34 -11.53
C VAL A 488 -2.45 -8.23 -11.74
N THR A 489 -2.86 -7.43 -12.72
CA THR A 489 -4.27 -7.24 -13.09
C THR A 489 -4.43 -7.20 -14.60
N GLN A 490 -5.66 -7.45 -15.07
CA GLN A 490 -5.98 -7.39 -16.50
C GLN A 490 -6.40 -5.99 -16.91
N GLU A 491 -6.02 -5.59 -18.12
CA GLU A 491 -6.44 -4.34 -18.74
C GLU A 491 -7.96 -4.34 -18.99
N GLY A 492 -8.64 -3.23 -18.70
CA GLY A 492 -10.08 -3.06 -18.97
C GLY A 492 -11.04 -3.81 -18.02
N ARG A 493 -10.56 -4.58 -17.07
CA ARG A 493 -11.43 -5.34 -16.14
C ARG A 493 -12.28 -4.44 -15.24
N ASN A 494 -11.82 -3.23 -14.94
CA ASN A 494 -12.55 -2.25 -14.13
C ASN A 494 -13.73 -1.59 -14.89
N SER A 495 -13.73 -1.61 -16.24
CA SER A 495 -14.76 -0.95 -17.05
C SER A 495 -15.95 -1.84 -17.40
N LYS A 496 -15.82 -3.16 -17.26
CA LYS A 496 -16.84 -4.15 -17.67
C LYS A 496 -17.67 -4.70 -16.50
N THR A 497 -17.49 -4.19 -15.28
CA THR A 497 -18.21 -4.69 -14.11
C THR A 497 -19.54 -3.99 -13.97
N GLN A 498 -20.63 -4.73 -14.07
CA GLN A 498 -21.94 -4.36 -13.51
C GLN A 498 -21.80 -4.24 -11.98
N ASP A 499 -22.67 -3.46 -11.37
CA ASP A 499 -22.70 -3.24 -9.91
C ASP A 499 -22.43 -4.54 -9.16
N SER A 500 -21.36 -4.55 -8.38
CA SER A 500 -20.85 -5.75 -7.71
C SER A 500 -21.60 -6.05 -6.40
N GLY A 501 -22.65 -5.28 -6.09
CA GLY A 501 -23.39 -5.41 -4.84
C GLY A 501 -22.58 -4.93 -3.63
N GLU A 502 -22.70 -5.67 -2.51
CA GLU A 502 -22.15 -5.29 -1.20
C GLU A 502 -20.62 -5.29 -1.14
N TYR A 503 -19.94 -6.10 -1.97
CA TYR A 503 -18.50 -6.34 -1.91
C TYR A 503 -17.77 -5.89 -3.18
N LEU A 504 -16.49 -5.51 -3.03
CA LEU A 504 -15.64 -5.22 -4.18
C LEU A 504 -15.23 -6.51 -4.90
N LYS A 505 -15.26 -6.48 -6.23
CA LYS A 505 -14.80 -7.61 -7.02
C LYS A 505 -13.27 -7.71 -6.98
N ILE A 506 -12.72 -8.86 -6.58
CA ILE A 506 -11.28 -9.11 -6.61
C ILE A 506 -10.84 -9.23 -8.08
N THR A 507 -9.96 -8.32 -8.54
CA THR A 507 -9.49 -8.24 -9.92
C THR A 507 -7.99 -8.32 -10.06
N HIS A 508 -7.28 -8.65 -9.00
CA HIS A 508 -5.82 -8.74 -8.98
C HIS A 508 -5.34 -10.09 -8.46
N GLN A 509 -4.09 -10.36 -8.79
CA GLN A 509 -3.30 -11.50 -8.32
C GLN A 509 -1.96 -10.97 -7.82
N TYR A 510 -1.23 -11.80 -7.10
CA TYR A 510 0.11 -11.48 -6.64
C TYR A 510 1.16 -12.42 -7.21
N LEU A 511 2.36 -11.87 -7.46
CA LEU A 511 3.58 -12.65 -7.55
C LEU A 511 4.46 -12.29 -6.36
N LEU A 512 4.70 -13.25 -5.50
CA LEU A 512 5.61 -13.15 -4.37
C LEU A 512 6.98 -13.63 -4.85
N VAL A 513 7.92 -12.73 -4.93
CA VAL A 513 9.27 -13.02 -5.46
C VAL A 513 10.26 -13.03 -4.31
N TYR A 514 10.91 -14.15 -4.13
CA TYR A 514 11.96 -14.34 -3.14
C TYR A 514 13.31 -14.58 -3.82
N GLU A 515 14.36 -14.02 -3.26
CA GLU A 515 15.74 -14.30 -3.62
C GLU A 515 16.32 -15.31 -2.63
N VAL A 516 16.94 -16.36 -3.16
CA VAL A 516 17.54 -17.43 -2.34
C VAL A 516 18.98 -17.08 -2.03
N LYS A 517 19.33 -17.05 -0.75
CA LYS A 517 20.70 -16.81 -0.25
C LYS A 517 21.23 -18.08 0.43
N LYS A 518 22.39 -18.57 -0.02
CA LYS A 518 23.06 -19.77 0.52
C LYS A 518 24.44 -19.40 1.03
#